data_0a3d7791dc20bfb761c1c08ce8c0b5a6
#
_entry.id   0a3d7791dc20bfb761c1c08ce8c0b5a6
#
_cell.length_a   1.000
_cell.length_b   1.000
_cell.length_c   1.000
_cell.angle_alpha   90.00
_cell.angle_beta   90.00
_cell.angle_gamma   90.00
#
_symmetry.space_group_name_H-M   'P 1'
#
loop_
_entity.id
_entity.type
_entity.pdbx_description
1 polymer ?
#
loop_
_entity_poly.entity_id
_entity_poly.type
_entity_poly.pdbx_seq_one_letter_code
_entity_poly.pdbx_strand_id
1 'polypeptide(L)'
;MYFQLCKNRNFIFKKLNSNKNINTYLYISKMQSERRPQKTYGVYEVSMLTIKIALSIREVGKNIKQNLERMISKKIEGKCIPEGFIRPGSVKVMNYSSGTVNNEKIEFQVVFECMVCHPVEGMLVDCDTKTITKAGIHAEVSDDTGATPITVFVARDHHFTEKSFSEIKENMKIKVRIAGVRFELNDPYICVIGKLVESREQFGGEIDDL
;
A
#
# COMPACT_ATOMS: atom_id res chain seq x y z
N MET A 1 7.82 -2.92 -42.89
CA MET A 1 6.91 -3.60 -41.98
C MET A 1 7.73 -4.39 -40.97
N TYR A 2 8.19 -3.73 -39.90
CA TYR A 2 8.88 -4.36 -38.79
C TYR A 2 8.34 -3.80 -37.48
N PHE A 3 7.69 -4.67 -36.71
CA PHE A 3 7.29 -4.41 -35.35
C PHE A 3 8.48 -4.64 -34.44
N GLN A 4 8.90 -3.64 -33.71
CA GLN A 4 9.83 -3.80 -32.60
C GLN A 4 9.10 -3.47 -31.31
N LEU A 5 8.80 -4.51 -30.57
CA LEU A 5 8.24 -4.45 -29.22
C LEU A 5 9.36 -4.03 -28.26
N CYS A 6 9.40 -2.78 -27.90
CA CYS A 6 10.17 -2.34 -26.73
C CYS A 6 9.32 -2.57 -25.46
N LYS A 7 9.77 -3.51 -24.62
CA LYS A 7 9.29 -3.71 -23.26
C LYS A 7 9.68 -2.51 -22.40
N ASN A 8 8.92 -1.45 -22.48
CA ASN A 8 8.77 -0.47 -21.40
C ASN A 8 7.46 0.26 -21.64
N ARG A 9 6.66 0.29 -20.61
CA ARG A 9 5.32 0.88 -20.58
C ARG A 9 5.34 2.29 -21.18
N ASN A 10 4.44 2.51 -22.14
CA ASN A 10 4.19 3.76 -22.81
C ASN A 10 5.16 4.07 -23.96
N PHE A 11 4.86 3.57 -25.15
CA PHE A 11 4.92 4.35 -26.40
C PHE A 11 4.76 3.39 -27.58
N ILE A 12 3.57 3.35 -28.14
CA ILE A 12 3.37 2.79 -29.48
C ILE A 12 3.57 3.95 -30.45
N PHE A 13 4.75 4.00 -31.08
CA PHE A 13 4.95 4.87 -32.23
C PHE A 13 4.41 4.18 -33.48
N LYS A 14 3.26 4.64 -33.95
CA LYS A 14 2.79 4.32 -35.32
C LYS A 14 3.17 5.48 -36.21
N LYS A 15 4.17 5.25 -37.06
CA LYS A 15 4.54 6.15 -38.15
C LYS A 15 3.38 6.16 -39.15
N LEU A 16 2.56 7.19 -39.14
CA LEU A 16 1.55 7.43 -40.16
C LEU A 16 2.02 8.55 -41.06
N ASN A 17 1.93 8.24 -42.37
CA ASN A 17 2.23 9.14 -43.47
C ASN A 17 1.58 10.52 -43.33
N SER A 18 2.32 11.50 -43.79
CA SER A 18 1.93 12.91 -43.94
C SER A 18 0.53 13.11 -44.50
N ASN A 19 -0.16 14.05 -43.87
CA ASN A 19 -1.46 14.62 -44.25
C ASN A 19 -2.68 13.87 -43.65
N LYS A 20 -2.98 14.15 -42.39
CA LYS A 20 -4.32 14.48 -41.85
C LYS A 20 -4.30 14.39 -40.31
N ASN A 21 -4.73 15.53 -39.71
CA ASN A 21 -5.29 15.63 -38.37
C ASN A 21 -4.37 15.94 -37.19
N ILE A 22 -4.07 17.21 -37.05
CA ILE A 22 -3.71 17.88 -35.78
C ILE A 22 -4.74 17.55 -34.68
N ASN A 23 -6.01 17.31 -35.03
CA ASN A 23 -7.07 16.92 -34.09
C ASN A 23 -6.86 15.55 -33.44
N THR A 24 -6.16 14.62 -34.08
CA THR A 24 -5.91 13.29 -33.48
C THR A 24 -4.85 13.36 -32.38
N TYR A 25 -3.85 14.22 -32.50
CA TYR A 25 -2.86 14.45 -31.45
C TYR A 25 -3.44 15.13 -30.22
N LEU A 26 -4.34 16.11 -30.42
CA LEU A 26 -5.08 16.77 -29.35
C LEU A 26 -6.02 15.80 -28.62
N TYR A 27 -6.64 14.86 -29.33
CA TYR A 27 -7.51 13.86 -28.72
C TYR A 27 -6.73 12.84 -27.89
N ILE A 28 -5.56 12.39 -28.37
CA ILE A 28 -4.68 11.48 -27.63
C ILE A 28 -4.07 12.16 -26.39
N SER A 29 -3.65 13.42 -26.49
CA SER A 29 -3.13 14.18 -25.34
C SER A 29 -4.22 14.45 -24.29
N LYS A 30 -5.47 14.69 -24.74
CA LYS A 30 -6.61 14.84 -23.82
C LYS A 30 -7.02 13.54 -23.12
N MET A 31 -6.89 12.37 -23.77
CA MET A 31 -7.11 11.08 -23.13
C MET A 31 -6.00 10.70 -22.13
N GLN A 32 -4.80 11.28 -22.24
CA GLN A 32 -3.73 11.09 -21.26
C GLN A 32 -3.88 11.98 -20.02
N SER A 33 -4.69 13.03 -20.07
CA SER A 33 -4.91 13.92 -18.91
C SER A 33 -6.06 13.50 -17.99
N GLU A 34 -6.91 12.57 -18.40
CA GLU A 34 -7.91 11.97 -17.53
C GLU A 34 -7.31 10.76 -16.77
N ARG A 35 -6.25 10.99 -15.99
CA ARG A 35 -5.96 10.10 -14.85
C ARG A 35 -7.16 10.25 -13.92
N ARG A 36 -8.03 9.23 -13.89
CA ARG A 36 -9.03 9.11 -12.84
C ARG A 36 -8.30 9.37 -11.53
N PRO A 37 -8.83 10.25 -10.66
CA PRO A 37 -8.24 10.43 -9.35
C PRO A 37 -8.17 9.04 -8.72
N GLN A 38 -6.96 8.50 -8.57
CA GLN A 38 -6.75 7.31 -7.77
C GLN A 38 -7.25 7.72 -6.39
N LYS A 39 -8.30 7.05 -5.92
CA LYS A 39 -8.73 7.17 -4.54
C LYS A 39 -7.53 6.73 -3.72
N THR A 40 -6.78 7.67 -3.18
CA THR A 40 -5.72 7.43 -2.24
C THR A 40 -6.39 6.95 -0.96
N TYR A 41 -6.50 5.64 -0.81
CA TYR A 41 -6.92 5.03 0.47
C TYR A 41 -5.77 5.07 1.49
N GLY A 42 -5.05 6.19 1.55
CA GLY A 42 -3.86 6.31 2.37
C GLY A 42 -2.81 5.24 1.99
N VAL A 43 -2.29 4.53 3.00
CA VAL A 43 -1.30 3.45 2.82
C VAL A 43 -1.92 2.07 2.57
N TYR A 44 -3.26 1.97 2.50
CA TYR A 44 -3.98 0.72 2.30
C TYR A 44 -4.55 0.59 0.91
N GLU A 45 -4.51 -0.62 0.37
CA GLU A 45 -5.16 -1.03 -0.87
C GLU A 45 -6.20 -2.12 -0.59
N VAL A 46 -7.33 -2.06 -1.31
CA VAL A 46 -8.35 -3.11 -1.24
C VAL A 46 -7.88 -4.33 -2.00
N SER A 47 -7.82 -5.48 -1.33
CA SER A 47 -7.37 -6.75 -1.91
C SER A 47 -8.37 -7.86 -1.64
N MET A 48 -8.49 -8.79 -2.59
CA MET A 48 -9.27 -10.01 -2.44
C MET A 48 -8.33 -11.19 -2.23
N LEU A 49 -8.45 -11.84 -1.09
CA LEU A 49 -7.60 -12.94 -0.68
C LEU A 49 -8.42 -14.21 -0.44
N THR A 50 -7.71 -15.34 -0.45
CA THR A 50 -8.31 -16.65 -0.20
C THR A 50 -7.58 -17.37 0.91
N ILE A 51 -8.33 -17.87 1.90
CA ILE A 51 -7.78 -18.62 3.03
C ILE A 51 -8.57 -19.89 3.32
N LYS A 52 -7.90 -20.92 3.82
CA LYS A 52 -8.55 -22.11 4.35
C LYS A 52 -8.82 -21.92 5.84
N ILE A 53 -10.08 -22.09 6.24
CA ILE A 53 -10.56 -22.00 7.62
C ILE A 53 -11.29 -23.27 7.98
N ALA A 54 -10.95 -23.81 9.13
CA ALA A 54 -11.63 -24.97 9.71
C ALA A 54 -12.54 -24.51 10.85
N LEU A 55 -13.83 -24.81 10.75
CA LEU A 55 -14.82 -24.60 11.79
C LEU A 55 -15.20 -25.90 12.48
N SER A 56 -15.58 -25.82 13.75
CA SER A 56 -16.21 -26.98 14.41
C SER A 56 -17.63 -27.19 13.85
N ILE A 57 -18.13 -28.42 13.90
CA ILE A 57 -19.48 -28.76 13.42
C ILE A 57 -20.54 -27.90 14.10
N ARG A 58 -20.33 -27.49 15.36
CA ARG A 58 -21.26 -26.63 16.12
C ARG A 58 -21.37 -25.20 15.60
N GLU A 59 -20.30 -24.72 14.92
CA GLU A 59 -20.24 -23.37 14.36
C GLU A 59 -20.75 -23.29 12.92
N VAL A 60 -21.06 -24.46 12.31
CA VAL A 60 -21.63 -24.55 10.96
C VAL A 60 -23.15 -24.52 11.05
N GLY A 61 -23.76 -23.38 10.76
CA GLY A 61 -25.20 -23.17 10.85
C GLY A 61 -25.65 -21.96 10.06
N LYS A 62 -26.80 -21.40 10.42
CA LYS A 62 -27.40 -20.24 9.74
C LYS A 62 -26.46 -19.03 9.60
N ASN A 63 -25.53 -18.85 10.55
CA ASN A 63 -24.62 -17.71 10.63
C ASN A 63 -23.19 -18.07 10.18
N ILE A 64 -23.04 -19.07 9.31
CA ILE A 64 -21.72 -19.55 8.87
C ILE A 64 -20.83 -18.42 8.33
N LYS A 65 -21.39 -17.50 7.54
CA LYS A 65 -20.65 -16.36 6.97
C LYS A 65 -20.04 -15.49 8.07
N GLN A 66 -20.81 -15.14 9.10
CA GLN A 66 -20.35 -14.34 10.24
C GLN A 66 -19.31 -15.09 11.08
N ASN A 67 -19.48 -16.42 11.26
CA ASN A 67 -18.50 -17.22 11.98
C ASN A 67 -17.18 -17.31 11.23
N LEU A 68 -17.21 -17.47 9.90
CA LEU A 68 -16.02 -17.44 9.05
C LEU A 68 -15.32 -16.08 9.14
N GLU A 69 -16.06 -14.98 9.02
CA GLU A 69 -15.54 -13.62 9.10
C GLU A 69 -14.86 -13.37 10.45
N ARG A 70 -15.51 -13.72 11.56
CA ARG A 70 -14.94 -13.60 12.91
C ARG A 70 -13.66 -14.42 13.07
N MET A 71 -13.60 -15.64 12.52
CA MET A 71 -12.42 -16.48 12.59
C MET A 71 -11.25 -15.95 11.78
N ILE A 72 -11.55 -15.40 10.59
CA ILE A 72 -10.54 -14.78 9.72
C ILE A 72 -10.00 -13.51 10.40
N SER A 73 -10.88 -12.61 10.85
CA SER A 73 -10.50 -11.37 11.54
C SER A 73 -9.57 -11.66 12.73
N LYS A 74 -9.94 -12.59 13.59
CA LYS A 74 -9.10 -12.98 14.73
C LYS A 74 -7.73 -13.52 14.33
N LYS A 75 -7.63 -14.15 13.15
CA LYS A 75 -6.40 -14.79 12.68
C LYS A 75 -5.43 -13.80 12.04
N ILE A 76 -5.92 -12.84 11.26
CA ILE A 76 -5.09 -12.01 10.38
C ILE A 76 -5.18 -10.50 10.62
N GLU A 77 -6.27 -9.97 11.17
CA GLU A 77 -6.38 -8.52 11.40
C GLU A 77 -5.36 -8.01 12.42
N GLY A 78 -4.80 -6.82 12.15
CA GLY A 78 -3.78 -6.19 12.96
C GLY A 78 -2.43 -6.91 12.94
N LYS A 79 -2.18 -7.73 11.91
CA LYS A 79 -0.94 -8.49 11.74
C LYS A 79 -0.46 -8.47 10.31
N CYS A 80 0.83 -8.73 10.14
CA CYS A 80 1.43 -8.98 8.83
C CYS A 80 1.18 -10.41 8.36
N ILE A 81 0.72 -10.54 7.13
CA ILE A 81 0.65 -11.78 6.35
C ILE A 81 1.59 -11.64 5.15
N PRO A 82 1.83 -12.65 4.32
CA PRO A 82 2.75 -12.53 3.18
C PRO A 82 2.41 -11.37 2.23
N GLU A 83 1.13 -11.00 2.12
CA GLU A 83 0.64 -9.92 1.27
C GLU A 83 0.83 -8.53 1.89
N GLY A 84 1.10 -8.43 3.20
CA GLY A 84 1.28 -7.18 3.93
C GLY A 84 0.53 -7.13 5.26
N PHE A 85 0.41 -5.94 5.85
CA PHE A 85 -0.32 -5.74 7.10
C PHE A 85 -1.81 -5.56 6.83
N ILE A 86 -2.66 -6.31 7.56
CA ILE A 86 -4.12 -6.26 7.40
C ILE A 86 -4.72 -5.26 8.37
N ARG A 87 -5.46 -4.28 7.82
CA ARG A 87 -6.17 -3.28 8.61
C ARG A 87 -7.21 -3.93 9.51
N PRO A 88 -7.25 -3.63 10.82
CA PRO A 88 -8.29 -4.10 11.73
C PRO A 88 -9.69 -3.66 11.28
N GLY A 89 -10.67 -4.55 11.38
CA GLY A 89 -12.06 -4.27 11.01
C GLY A 89 -12.33 -4.16 9.50
N SER A 90 -11.39 -4.56 8.64
CA SER A 90 -11.54 -4.47 7.19
C SER A 90 -11.95 -5.77 6.51
N VAL A 91 -11.90 -6.88 7.20
CA VAL A 91 -12.20 -8.20 6.65
C VAL A 91 -13.70 -8.35 6.39
N LYS A 92 -14.04 -8.72 5.16
CA LYS A 92 -15.41 -8.98 4.72
C LYS A 92 -15.45 -10.24 3.86
N VAL A 93 -16.15 -11.26 4.32
CA VAL A 93 -16.31 -12.50 3.55
C VAL A 93 -17.22 -12.26 2.35
N MET A 94 -16.68 -12.52 1.16
CA MET A 94 -17.40 -12.40 -0.11
C MET A 94 -18.06 -13.72 -0.48
N ASN A 95 -17.28 -14.80 -0.49
CA ASN A 95 -17.76 -16.13 -0.86
C ASN A 95 -16.99 -17.21 -0.10
N TYR A 96 -17.55 -18.43 -0.06
CA TYR A 96 -16.90 -19.60 0.52
C TYR A 96 -17.33 -20.87 -0.21
N SER A 97 -16.45 -21.89 -0.20
CA SER A 97 -16.72 -23.19 -0.83
C SER A 97 -17.71 -24.01 -0.01
N SER A 98 -18.19 -25.10 -0.60
CA SER A 98 -18.79 -26.21 0.17
C SER A 98 -17.75 -26.72 1.21
N GLY A 99 -18.24 -27.02 2.41
CA GLY A 99 -17.38 -27.53 3.47
C GLY A 99 -16.91 -28.96 3.21
N THR A 100 -15.63 -29.23 3.45
CA THR A 100 -15.06 -30.59 3.42
C THR A 100 -14.86 -31.06 4.84
N VAL A 101 -15.45 -32.21 5.18
CA VAL A 101 -15.32 -32.80 6.50
C VAL A 101 -13.91 -33.38 6.66
N ASN A 102 -13.19 -32.91 7.67
CA ASN A 102 -11.88 -33.40 8.04
C ASN A 102 -11.87 -33.64 9.56
N ASN A 103 -12.02 -34.91 9.96
CA ASN A 103 -12.19 -35.33 11.35
C ASN A 103 -13.38 -34.62 12.04
N GLU A 104 -13.14 -33.86 13.11
CA GLU A 104 -14.16 -33.14 13.88
C GLU A 104 -14.41 -31.72 13.38
N LYS A 105 -13.75 -31.32 12.32
CA LYS A 105 -13.84 -29.96 11.73
C LYS A 105 -14.30 -30.01 10.30
N ILE A 106 -14.90 -28.92 9.87
CA ILE A 106 -15.29 -28.71 8.48
C ILE A 106 -14.42 -27.58 7.92
N GLU A 107 -13.67 -27.89 6.87
CA GLU A 107 -12.77 -26.93 6.20
C GLU A 107 -13.49 -26.24 5.07
N PHE A 108 -13.35 -24.92 5.03
CA PHE A 108 -13.89 -24.05 3.99
C PHE A 108 -12.74 -23.29 3.34
N GLN A 109 -12.79 -23.18 2.02
CA GLN A 109 -11.98 -22.20 1.27
C GLN A 109 -12.79 -20.92 1.18
N VAL A 110 -12.30 -19.86 1.79
CA VAL A 110 -13.03 -18.60 1.93
C VAL A 110 -12.35 -17.50 1.14
N VAL A 111 -13.12 -16.83 0.28
CA VAL A 111 -12.71 -15.62 -0.43
C VAL A 111 -13.23 -14.42 0.34
N PHE A 112 -12.34 -13.52 0.70
CA PHE A 112 -12.68 -12.32 1.46
C PHE A 112 -11.97 -11.08 0.91
N GLU A 113 -12.59 -9.94 1.10
CA GLU A 113 -12.05 -8.61 0.82
C GLU A 113 -11.46 -8.06 2.11
N CYS A 114 -10.30 -7.41 2.01
CA CYS A 114 -9.66 -6.71 3.13
C CYS A 114 -8.83 -5.53 2.64
N MET A 115 -8.43 -4.65 3.55
CA MET A 115 -7.49 -3.57 3.28
C MET A 115 -6.09 -4.00 3.71
N VAL A 116 -5.17 -4.03 2.75
CA VAL A 116 -3.78 -4.45 2.93
C VAL A 116 -2.86 -3.25 2.80
N CYS A 117 -1.95 -3.09 3.76
CA CYS A 117 -0.83 -2.16 3.67
C CYS A 117 0.41 -2.93 3.18
N HIS A 118 0.91 -2.56 2.02
CA HIS A 118 2.10 -3.14 1.41
C HIS A 118 3.01 -2.06 0.87
N PRO A 119 3.80 -1.40 1.74
CA PRO A 119 4.74 -0.37 1.32
C PRO A 119 5.81 -0.96 0.42
N VAL A 120 6.19 -0.20 -0.62
CA VAL A 120 7.23 -0.59 -1.57
C VAL A 120 8.35 0.44 -1.62
N GLU A 121 9.55 0.02 -2.02
CA GLU A 121 10.70 0.92 -2.20
C GLU A 121 10.36 2.03 -3.19
N GLY A 122 10.82 3.25 -2.88
CA GLY A 122 10.56 4.46 -3.67
C GLY A 122 9.24 5.16 -3.37
N MET A 123 8.31 4.53 -2.64
CA MET A 123 7.04 5.13 -2.22
C MET A 123 7.28 6.29 -1.25
N LEU A 124 6.46 7.34 -1.36
CA LEU A 124 6.44 8.45 -0.41
C LEU A 124 5.35 8.20 0.62
N VAL A 125 5.70 8.35 1.89
CA VAL A 125 4.79 8.23 3.03
C VAL A 125 4.89 9.46 3.92
N ASP A 126 3.74 9.92 4.39
CA ASP A 126 3.65 10.94 5.42
C ASP A 126 3.59 10.23 6.77
N CYS A 127 4.47 10.60 7.69
CA CYS A 127 4.59 9.97 9.00
C CYS A 127 4.78 11.01 10.11
N ASP A 128 4.36 10.64 11.30
CA ASP A 128 4.51 11.46 12.51
C ASP A 128 5.75 11.02 13.29
N THR A 129 6.66 11.94 13.58
CA THR A 129 7.87 11.67 14.39
C THR A 129 7.47 11.34 15.81
N LYS A 130 8.00 10.26 16.37
CA LYS A 130 7.76 9.84 17.75
C LYS A 130 8.95 10.08 18.64
N THR A 131 10.10 9.56 18.24
CA THR A 131 11.32 9.62 19.08
C THR A 131 12.52 9.95 18.22
N ILE A 132 13.35 10.86 18.72
CA ILE A 132 14.61 11.25 18.08
C ILE A 132 15.77 10.72 18.92
N THR A 133 16.63 9.92 18.30
CA THR A 133 17.81 9.34 18.92
C THR A 133 19.11 9.80 18.25
N LYS A 134 20.25 9.45 18.83
CA LYS A 134 21.55 9.71 18.19
C LYS A 134 21.71 8.95 16.88
N ALA A 135 21.10 7.77 16.76
CA ALA A 135 21.15 6.93 15.57
C ALA A 135 20.22 7.39 14.44
N GLY A 136 19.11 8.05 14.78
CA GLY A 136 18.14 8.49 13.80
C GLY A 136 16.79 8.86 14.39
N ILE A 137 15.80 9.03 13.52
CA ILE A 137 14.44 9.41 13.85
C ILE A 137 13.54 8.17 13.69
N HIS A 138 12.75 7.90 14.71
CA HIS A 138 11.65 6.93 14.65
C HIS A 138 10.34 7.69 14.40
N ALA A 139 9.63 7.29 13.38
CA ALA A 139 8.34 7.84 13.00
C ALA A 139 7.33 6.73 12.73
N GLU A 140 6.06 7.05 12.81
CA GLU A 140 4.95 6.11 12.61
C GLU A 140 3.96 6.67 11.60
N VAL A 141 3.39 5.77 10.82
CA VAL A 141 2.22 6.06 9.99
C VAL A 141 1.01 5.50 10.71
N SER A 142 0.14 6.39 11.21
CA SER A 142 -1.09 6.01 11.90
C SER A 142 -2.27 6.18 10.96
N ASP A 143 -3.25 5.27 11.05
CA ASP A 143 -4.52 5.39 10.33
C ASP A 143 -5.62 6.03 11.19
N ASP A 144 -6.81 6.24 10.60
CA ASP A 144 -7.96 6.83 11.26
C ASP A 144 -8.51 5.97 12.43
N THR A 145 -8.14 4.69 12.48
CA THR A 145 -8.55 3.75 13.54
C THR A 145 -7.56 3.71 14.69
N GLY A 146 -6.43 4.42 14.58
CA GLY A 146 -5.34 4.40 15.54
C GLY A 146 -4.41 3.20 15.39
N ALA A 147 -4.56 2.41 14.34
CA ALA A 147 -3.59 1.37 14.00
C ALA A 147 -2.35 2.00 13.36
N THR A 148 -1.17 1.45 13.66
CA THR A 148 0.12 1.88 13.12
C THR A 148 0.68 0.78 12.22
N PRO A 149 0.26 0.72 10.94
CA PRO A 149 0.71 -0.33 10.02
C PRO A 149 2.19 -0.25 9.69
N ILE A 150 2.79 0.94 9.75
CA ILE A 150 4.17 1.17 9.34
C ILE A 150 4.92 1.93 10.43
N THR A 151 6.06 1.40 10.84
CA THR A 151 7.08 2.10 11.63
C THR A 151 8.26 2.44 10.74
N VAL A 152 8.62 3.72 10.70
CA VAL A 152 9.67 4.25 9.83
C VAL A 152 10.90 4.60 10.66
N PHE A 153 12.07 4.17 10.22
CA PHE A 153 13.34 4.59 10.75
C PHE A 153 14.13 5.40 9.72
N VAL A 154 14.48 6.64 10.07
CA VAL A 154 15.30 7.53 9.24
C VAL A 154 16.68 7.61 9.87
N ALA A 155 17.65 6.93 9.27
CA ALA A 155 19.01 6.85 9.80
C ALA A 155 19.76 8.19 9.64
N ARG A 156 20.43 8.64 10.70
CA ARG A 156 21.24 9.88 10.70
C ARG A 156 22.41 9.79 9.71
N ASP A 157 23.00 8.62 9.58
CA ASP A 157 24.18 8.41 8.72
C ASP A 157 23.93 8.69 7.23
N HIS A 158 22.68 8.66 6.80
CA HIS A 158 22.30 9.01 5.44
C HIS A 158 21.97 10.49 5.24
N HIS A 159 21.96 11.31 6.33
CA HIS A 159 21.51 12.70 6.33
C HIS A 159 22.53 13.66 6.96
N PHE A 160 23.83 13.31 6.93
CA PHE A 160 24.91 14.07 7.58
C PHE A 160 25.00 15.53 7.13
N THR A 161 24.69 15.80 5.87
CA THR A 161 24.81 17.13 5.24
C THR A 161 23.52 17.93 5.27
N GLU A 162 22.41 17.31 5.67
CA GLU A 162 21.09 17.91 5.60
C GLU A 162 20.76 18.68 6.88
N LYS A 163 20.68 20.01 6.77
CA LYS A 163 20.28 20.89 7.90
C LYS A 163 18.84 20.57 8.35
N SER A 164 17.98 20.21 7.42
CA SER A 164 16.58 19.83 7.66
C SER A 164 16.42 18.69 8.67
N PHE A 165 17.37 17.72 8.69
CA PHE A 165 17.34 16.64 9.67
C PHE A 165 17.50 17.12 11.12
N SER A 166 18.31 18.17 11.33
CA SER A 166 18.59 18.72 12.68
C SER A 166 17.45 19.61 13.22
N GLU A 167 16.56 20.07 12.35
CA GLU A 167 15.41 20.93 12.69
C GLU A 167 14.17 20.14 13.08
N ILE A 168 14.16 18.83 12.81
CA ILE A 168 13.03 17.96 13.12
C ILE A 168 12.90 17.80 14.63
N LYS A 169 11.65 17.93 15.11
CA LYS A 169 11.27 17.73 16.51
C LYS A 169 10.29 16.56 16.61
N GLU A 170 10.08 16.08 17.82
CA GLU A 170 9.05 15.07 18.12
C GLU A 170 7.66 15.62 17.81
N ASN A 171 6.75 14.73 17.38
CA ASN A 171 5.38 15.04 16.98
C ASN A 171 5.26 15.98 15.76
N MET A 172 6.25 16.00 14.88
CA MET A 172 6.17 16.70 13.59
C MET A 172 5.80 15.72 12.46
N LYS A 173 5.04 16.23 11.49
CA LYS A 173 4.79 15.49 10.24
C LYS A 173 5.99 15.63 9.32
N ILE A 174 6.52 14.52 8.89
CA ILE A 174 7.62 14.45 7.93
C ILE A 174 7.23 13.58 6.73
N LYS A 175 7.79 13.89 5.59
CA LYS A 175 7.64 13.09 4.37
C LYS A 175 8.90 12.27 4.14
N VAL A 176 8.73 10.97 3.99
CA VAL A 176 9.83 10.03 3.87
C VAL A 176 9.67 9.20 2.60
N ARG A 177 10.77 9.01 1.87
CA ARG A 177 10.86 8.08 0.74
C ARG A 177 11.37 6.74 1.25
N ILE A 178 10.63 5.69 1.01
CA ILE A 178 10.98 4.33 1.43
C ILE A 178 12.23 3.86 0.68
N ALA A 179 13.25 3.44 1.41
CA ALA A 179 14.49 2.88 0.89
C ALA A 179 14.56 1.35 1.06
N GLY A 180 13.85 0.80 2.04
CA GLY A 180 13.78 -0.63 2.26
C GLY A 180 12.63 -0.98 3.20
N VAL A 181 12.11 -2.21 3.06
CA VAL A 181 10.96 -2.71 3.82
C VAL A 181 11.31 -4.06 4.42
N ARG A 182 10.90 -4.29 5.66
CA ARG A 182 11.05 -5.57 6.36
C ARG A 182 9.83 -5.84 7.23
N PHE A 183 9.28 -7.02 7.13
CA PHE A 183 8.31 -7.59 8.07
C PHE A 183 8.37 -9.12 8.06
N GLU A 184 7.88 -9.72 9.11
CA GLU A 184 7.75 -11.16 9.23
C GLU A 184 6.27 -11.54 9.46
N LEU A 185 5.97 -12.82 9.32
CA LEU A 185 4.61 -13.31 9.53
C LEU A 185 4.16 -13.08 10.97
N ASN A 186 2.98 -12.51 11.15
CA ASN A 186 2.36 -12.11 12.42
C ASN A 186 3.00 -10.90 13.12
N ASP A 187 3.91 -10.17 12.47
CA ASP A 187 4.39 -8.90 13.01
C ASP A 187 3.22 -7.91 13.20
N PRO A 188 3.25 -7.10 14.26
CA PRO A 188 2.20 -6.12 14.53
C PRO A 188 2.31 -4.86 13.67
N TYR A 189 3.39 -4.68 12.91
CA TYR A 189 3.64 -3.56 11.98
C TYR A 189 4.72 -3.94 10.97
N ILE A 190 4.84 -3.14 9.94
CA ILE A 190 5.91 -3.23 8.92
C ILE A 190 7.02 -2.26 9.28
N CYS A 191 8.26 -2.71 9.36
CA CYS A 191 9.44 -1.87 9.54
C CYS A 191 9.92 -1.33 8.20
N VAL A 192 10.12 -0.02 8.13
CA VAL A 192 10.59 0.68 6.93
C VAL A 192 11.83 1.49 7.27
N ILE A 193 12.86 1.40 6.43
CA ILE A 193 13.97 2.33 6.42
C ILE A 193 13.70 3.36 5.34
N GLY A 194 13.80 4.65 5.68
CA GLY A 194 13.49 5.72 4.75
C GLY A 194 14.50 6.84 4.72
N LYS A 195 14.39 7.64 3.67
CA LYS A 195 15.15 8.91 3.52
C LYS A 195 14.19 10.07 3.61
N LEU A 196 14.59 11.10 4.35
CA LEU A 196 13.84 12.34 4.47
C LEU A 196 13.73 13.01 3.09
N VAL A 197 12.54 13.52 2.77
CA VAL A 197 12.31 14.31 1.55
C VAL A 197 12.18 15.77 1.94
N GLU A 198 13.10 16.60 1.45
CA GLU A 198 13.06 18.04 1.70
C GLU A 198 11.81 18.65 1.05
N SER A 199 11.19 19.61 1.72
CA SER A 199 9.96 20.29 1.29
C SER A 199 10.09 21.07 -0.03
N ARG A 200 11.28 21.15 -0.62
CA ARG A 200 11.55 21.86 -1.90
C ARG A 200 11.02 21.14 -3.14
N GLU A 201 10.72 19.84 -3.07
CA GLU A 201 10.14 19.13 -4.23
C GLU A 201 8.62 19.41 -4.44
N GLN A 202 8.00 20.24 -3.59
CA GLN A 202 6.58 20.61 -3.73
C GLN A 202 6.32 21.80 -4.66
N PHE A 203 7.34 22.52 -5.12
CA PHE A 203 7.22 23.70 -5.98
C PHE A 203 7.95 23.56 -7.33
N GLY A 204 7.87 22.41 -7.95
CA GLY A 204 8.35 22.21 -9.31
C GLY A 204 7.22 22.21 -10.33
N GLY A 205 6.72 23.39 -10.72
CA GLY A 205 5.64 23.43 -11.72
C GLY A 205 5.07 24.78 -12.07
N GLU A 206 5.83 25.86 -11.96
CA GLU A 206 5.52 27.08 -12.73
C GLU A 206 6.72 27.38 -13.63
N ILE A 207 6.56 27.08 -14.90
CA ILE A 207 7.40 27.59 -15.98
C ILE A 207 6.84 28.98 -16.26
N ASP A 208 7.53 30.01 -15.81
CA ASP A 208 7.31 31.37 -16.25
C ASP A 208 7.75 31.45 -17.72
N ASP A 209 6.75 31.54 -18.61
CA ASP A 209 6.95 32.00 -19.99
C ASP A 209 7.28 33.51 -19.95
N LEU A 210 8.50 33.83 -20.38
CA LEU A 210 8.90 35.13 -20.90
C LEU A 210 9.43 34.97 -22.32
#